data_6f3ce0446930fb26b6ca93e9ba0629f1
#
_entry.id   6f3ce0446930fb26b6ca93e9ba0629f1
#
_cell.length_a   1.000
_cell.length_b   1.000
_cell.length_c   1.000
_cell.angle_alpha   90.00
_cell.angle_beta   90.00
_cell.angle_gamma   90.00
#
_symmetry.space_group_name_H-M   'P 1'
#
loop_
_entity.id
_entity.type
_entity.pdbx_description
1 polymer ?
#
loop_
_entity_poly.entity_id
_entity_poly.type
_entity_poly.pdbx_seq_one_letter_code
_entity_poly.pdbx_strand_id
1 'polypeptide(L)'
;MNEGWKDFFKDYRVILLIVLILASIASISVYGIQEGLDLKGGSMIQIHLAESVDQTTMNKVTAVLDKRLNVFGVKDVQVRQSGNQDVIISIAGVQPDEVANVVGTPGKFEAKIGNETALSGTDITTVESYQVQGTTAYVPFKVTTEAAQKFAQVAKGKAGQPVDMYMDGKLVSSPTLSEDLANGVASTEVEIQIPASTKDEALKQAKSTQIILESGALPVKVSIVGVSSVSAELGSQFKDSALVAGLIALIVIAIIIIIRYRTPKLVLPIIFTSLVELLLILGVASIIKWNIDLAAIAGIIAAIGTGVDDQIIITDEVLRGEKLNEKSRRKRTAIKMKIQHAFFIVFASAGTLVAAMLPLAYIGFSRGTTGIGMLSGFAVTTIIGVVIGVFITRPVFAKFIEKLLHKEVPQPAPVKEKTPGKKGKKGKKGKKSRKR
;
A
#
# COMPACT_ATOMS: atom_id res chain seq x y z
N MET A 1 42.30 -2.45 -3.00
CA MET A 1 41.26 -1.41 -2.81
C MET A 1 41.97 -0.16 -2.30
N ASN A 2 42.05 0.93 -3.10
CA ASN A 2 42.76 2.16 -2.74
C ASN A 2 42.25 2.74 -1.42
N GLU A 3 43.15 3.26 -0.55
CA GLU A 3 42.81 3.83 0.76
C GLU A 3 41.62 4.80 0.73
N GLY A 4 41.49 5.53 -0.33
CA GLY A 4 40.40 6.45 -0.54
C GLY A 4 38.99 5.81 -0.62
N TRP A 5 38.81 4.58 -1.07
CA TRP A 5 37.52 3.89 -1.09
C TRP A 5 37.18 3.29 0.29
N LYS A 6 38.18 2.96 1.10
CA LYS A 6 37.95 2.52 2.49
C LYS A 6 37.29 3.61 3.33
N ASP A 7 37.70 4.88 3.13
CA ASP A 7 37.10 6.01 3.83
C ASP A 7 35.67 6.31 3.38
N PHE A 8 35.33 6.06 2.11
CA PHE A 8 33.98 6.17 1.60
C PHE A 8 33.04 5.17 2.27
N PHE A 9 33.43 3.91 2.37
CA PHE A 9 32.63 2.87 3.01
C PHE A 9 32.57 2.98 4.55
N LYS A 10 33.43 3.80 5.18
CA LYS A 10 33.38 4.13 6.61
C LYS A 10 32.47 5.33 6.92
N ASP A 11 32.02 6.08 5.91
CA ASP A 11 31.11 7.21 6.12
C ASP A 11 29.76 6.66 6.62
N TYR A 12 29.26 7.22 7.73
CA TYR A 12 28.02 6.77 8.37
C TYR A 12 26.80 6.82 7.42
N ARG A 13 26.79 7.72 6.44
CA ARG A 13 25.72 7.84 5.42
C ARG A 13 25.71 6.66 4.48
N VAL A 14 26.88 6.19 4.07
CA VAL A 14 27.03 5.00 3.21
C VAL A 14 26.68 3.76 3.98
N ILE A 15 27.09 3.65 5.24
CA ILE A 15 26.72 2.53 6.12
C ILE A 15 25.21 2.50 6.32
N LEU A 16 24.59 3.65 6.61
CA LEU A 16 23.14 3.78 6.75
C LEU A 16 22.42 3.34 5.48
N LEU A 17 22.88 3.78 4.30
CA LEU A 17 22.30 3.37 3.02
C LEU A 17 22.38 1.85 2.84
N ILE A 18 23.51 1.22 3.13
CA ILE A 18 23.68 -0.24 3.01
C ILE A 18 22.72 -0.97 3.96
N VAL A 19 22.62 -0.50 5.20
CA VAL A 19 21.67 -1.09 6.18
C VAL A 19 20.22 -0.97 5.68
N LEU A 20 19.84 0.19 5.14
CA LEU A 20 18.49 0.39 4.59
C LEU A 20 18.22 -0.46 3.35
N ILE A 21 19.21 -0.65 2.47
CA ILE A 21 19.11 -1.56 1.33
C ILE A 21 18.84 -3.00 1.83
N LEU A 22 19.63 -3.47 2.79
CA LEU A 22 19.44 -4.81 3.36
C LEU A 22 18.08 -4.95 4.06
N ALA A 23 17.67 -3.93 4.81
CA ALA A 23 16.36 -3.88 5.45
C ALA A 23 15.21 -3.91 4.42
N SER A 24 15.33 -3.17 3.32
CA SER A 24 14.34 -3.16 2.23
C SER A 24 14.25 -4.52 1.54
N ILE A 25 15.38 -5.16 1.25
CA ILE A 25 15.40 -6.50 0.66
C ILE A 25 14.75 -7.51 1.62
N ALA A 26 15.09 -7.46 2.91
CA ALA A 26 14.51 -8.33 3.93
C ALA A 26 12.99 -8.09 4.06
N SER A 27 12.54 -6.84 4.08
CA SER A 27 11.13 -6.49 4.14
C SER A 27 10.36 -7.04 2.95
N ILE A 28 10.85 -6.81 1.72
CA ILE A 28 10.22 -7.32 0.50
C ILE A 28 10.18 -8.85 0.50
N SER A 29 11.22 -9.51 1.00
CA SER A 29 11.28 -10.97 1.08
C SER A 29 10.29 -11.56 2.10
N VAL A 30 10.05 -10.85 3.21
CA VAL A 30 9.18 -11.34 4.31
C VAL A 30 7.71 -10.97 4.07
N TYR A 31 7.44 -9.72 3.70
CA TYR A 31 6.06 -9.20 3.57
C TYR A 31 5.55 -9.19 2.13
N GLY A 32 6.44 -9.33 1.13
CA GLY A 32 6.11 -9.17 -0.27
C GLY A 32 5.79 -7.71 -0.65
N ILE A 33 5.48 -7.51 -1.93
CA ILE A 33 4.94 -6.25 -2.43
C ILE A 33 3.43 -6.44 -2.58
N GLN A 34 2.64 -5.57 -1.93
CA GLN A 34 1.19 -5.59 -2.09
C GLN A 34 0.85 -4.96 -3.44
N GLU A 35 0.33 -5.77 -4.36
CA GLU A 35 -0.11 -5.30 -5.66
C GLU A 35 -1.55 -4.82 -5.59
N GLY A 36 -1.84 -3.67 -6.19
CA GLY A 36 -3.18 -3.14 -6.35
C GLY A 36 -4.02 -3.95 -7.36
N LEU A 37 -5.31 -3.66 -7.41
CA LEU A 37 -6.24 -4.32 -8.33
C LEU A 37 -5.84 -4.15 -9.80
N ASP A 38 -5.28 -3.00 -10.15
CA ASP A 38 -4.81 -2.70 -11.52
C ASP A 38 -3.74 -3.68 -11.99
N LEU A 39 -2.97 -4.24 -11.07
CA LEU A 39 -1.85 -5.14 -11.37
C LEU A 39 -2.18 -6.62 -11.17
N LYS A 40 -3.01 -6.94 -10.17
CA LYS A 40 -3.44 -8.33 -9.90
C LYS A 40 -4.65 -8.74 -10.74
N GLY A 41 -5.44 -7.76 -11.17
CA GLY A 41 -6.80 -8.00 -11.61
C GLY A 41 -7.74 -8.28 -10.43
N GLY A 42 -9.02 -8.09 -10.63
CA GLY A 42 -10.03 -8.29 -9.61
C GLY A 42 -11.16 -7.27 -9.67
N SER A 43 -11.91 -7.17 -8.59
CA SER A 43 -13.07 -6.29 -8.48
C SER A 43 -12.95 -5.34 -7.32
N MET A 44 -13.43 -4.13 -7.52
CA MET A 44 -13.63 -3.13 -6.46
C MET A 44 -15.12 -2.80 -6.41
N ILE A 45 -15.70 -2.93 -5.24
CA ILE A 45 -17.10 -2.61 -4.99
C ILE A 45 -17.14 -1.52 -3.92
N GLN A 46 -17.78 -0.40 -4.26
CA GLN A 46 -18.04 0.67 -3.30
C GLN A 46 -19.46 0.54 -2.80
N ILE A 47 -19.57 0.46 -1.48
CA ILE A 47 -20.83 0.37 -0.74
C ILE A 47 -21.04 1.69 -0.02
N HIS A 48 -22.22 2.27 -0.20
CA HIS A 48 -22.69 3.45 0.52
C HIS A 48 -23.73 3.06 1.56
N LEU A 49 -23.57 3.50 2.80
CA LEU A 49 -24.49 3.30 3.88
C LEU A 49 -25.61 4.36 3.81
N ALA A 50 -26.84 3.95 4.07
CA ALA A 50 -28.02 4.84 4.00
C ALA A 50 -27.91 6.05 4.96
N GLU A 51 -27.14 5.91 6.01
CA GLU A 51 -26.87 6.97 7.00
C GLU A 51 -25.41 6.98 7.45
N SER A 52 -24.98 8.11 7.95
CA SER A 52 -23.65 8.28 8.55
C SER A 52 -23.61 7.56 9.89
N VAL A 53 -22.61 6.73 10.12
CA VAL A 53 -22.51 5.88 11.30
C VAL A 53 -21.30 6.22 12.16
N ASP A 54 -21.39 5.86 13.44
CA ASP A 54 -20.26 5.93 14.36
C ASP A 54 -19.22 4.82 14.06
N GLN A 55 -18.03 4.96 14.63
CA GLN A 55 -16.92 4.01 14.41
C GLN A 55 -17.28 2.59 14.85
N THR A 56 -18.07 2.43 15.91
CA THR A 56 -18.48 1.10 16.42
C THR A 56 -19.38 0.39 15.43
N THR A 57 -20.35 1.10 14.86
CA THR A 57 -21.25 0.57 13.83
C THR A 57 -20.50 0.31 12.53
N MET A 58 -19.58 1.19 12.13
CA MET A 58 -18.71 0.98 10.95
C MET A 58 -17.87 -0.29 11.12
N ASN A 59 -17.30 -0.53 12.29
CA ASN A 59 -16.54 -1.75 12.56
C ASN A 59 -17.42 -3.01 12.46
N LYS A 60 -18.67 -2.94 12.88
CA LYS A 60 -19.64 -4.06 12.70
C LYS A 60 -19.96 -4.28 11.23
N VAL A 61 -20.20 -3.22 10.46
CA VAL A 61 -20.44 -3.31 9.01
C VAL A 61 -19.27 -3.98 8.32
N THR A 62 -18.04 -3.49 8.55
CA THR A 62 -16.85 -4.06 7.92
C THR A 62 -16.60 -5.51 8.32
N ALA A 63 -16.83 -5.87 9.58
CA ALA A 63 -16.70 -7.25 10.06
C ALA A 63 -17.72 -8.20 9.42
N VAL A 64 -18.99 -7.76 9.27
CA VAL A 64 -20.01 -8.57 8.58
C VAL A 64 -19.66 -8.75 7.12
N LEU A 65 -19.22 -7.68 6.42
CA LEU A 65 -18.83 -7.76 5.02
C LEU A 65 -17.60 -8.66 4.82
N ASP A 66 -16.61 -8.53 5.67
CA ASP A 66 -15.42 -9.39 5.66
C ASP A 66 -15.80 -10.88 5.86
N LYS A 67 -16.65 -11.16 6.86
CA LYS A 67 -17.15 -12.52 7.11
C LYS A 67 -17.92 -13.07 5.91
N ARG A 68 -18.77 -12.26 5.26
CA ARG A 68 -19.50 -12.68 4.04
C ARG A 68 -18.58 -13.11 2.92
N LEU A 69 -17.52 -12.33 2.69
CA LEU A 69 -16.56 -12.57 1.64
C LEU A 69 -15.67 -13.79 1.94
N ASN A 70 -15.30 -13.98 3.19
CA ASN A 70 -14.57 -15.16 3.64
C ASN A 70 -15.40 -16.45 3.48
N VAL A 71 -16.70 -16.43 3.87
CA VAL A 71 -17.61 -17.57 3.69
C VAL A 71 -17.90 -17.83 2.20
N PHE A 72 -17.94 -16.77 1.38
CA PHE A 72 -18.03 -16.90 -0.08
C PHE A 72 -16.84 -17.68 -0.68
N GLY A 73 -15.72 -17.75 0.06
CA GLY A 73 -14.52 -18.47 -0.34
C GLY A 73 -13.52 -17.61 -1.13
N VAL A 74 -13.64 -16.29 -1.05
CA VAL A 74 -12.70 -15.38 -1.69
C VAL A 74 -11.44 -15.25 -0.83
N LYS A 75 -10.29 -15.43 -1.46
CA LYS A 75 -8.98 -15.15 -0.85
C LYS A 75 -8.54 -13.73 -1.26
N ASP A 76 -7.70 -13.10 -0.43
CA ASP A 76 -7.17 -11.74 -0.70
C ASP A 76 -8.28 -10.66 -0.80
N VAL A 77 -9.17 -10.64 0.17
CA VAL A 77 -10.19 -9.60 0.34
C VAL A 77 -9.64 -8.49 1.23
N GLN A 78 -9.94 -7.24 0.86
CA GLN A 78 -9.68 -6.09 1.69
C GLN A 78 -10.96 -5.27 1.83
N VAL A 79 -11.50 -5.23 3.04
CA VAL A 79 -12.64 -4.38 3.39
C VAL A 79 -12.12 -3.16 4.14
N ARG A 80 -12.30 -1.98 3.58
CA ARG A 80 -11.81 -0.71 4.15
C ARG A 80 -12.94 0.28 4.29
N GLN A 81 -13.03 0.93 5.45
CA GLN A 81 -13.90 2.08 5.61
C GLN A 81 -13.35 3.29 4.85
N SER A 82 -14.23 4.12 4.33
CA SER A 82 -13.92 5.37 3.68
C SER A 82 -14.84 6.46 4.24
N GLY A 83 -14.31 7.23 5.18
CA GLY A 83 -15.12 8.15 5.97
C GLY A 83 -16.08 7.40 6.91
N ASN A 84 -17.24 8.00 7.16
CA ASN A 84 -18.26 7.48 8.10
C ASN A 84 -19.52 6.94 7.39
N GLN A 85 -19.51 6.84 6.07
CA GLN A 85 -20.67 6.45 5.28
C GLN A 85 -20.35 5.52 4.10
N ASP A 86 -19.07 5.30 3.79
CA ASP A 86 -18.65 4.45 2.67
C ASP A 86 -17.75 3.30 3.11
N VAL A 87 -17.88 2.17 2.44
CA VAL A 87 -17.01 1.01 2.58
C VAL A 87 -16.55 0.56 1.20
N ILE A 88 -15.26 0.32 1.08
CA ILE A 88 -14.63 -0.14 -0.14
C ILE A 88 -14.18 -1.58 0.04
N ILE A 89 -14.63 -2.42 -0.86
CA ILE A 89 -14.24 -3.82 -0.92
C ILE A 89 -13.37 -4.02 -2.16
N SER A 90 -12.15 -4.50 -1.95
CA SER A 90 -11.23 -4.89 -3.01
C SER A 90 -11.02 -6.40 -2.97
N ILE A 91 -11.23 -7.06 -4.09
CA ILE A 91 -11.25 -8.52 -4.21
C ILE A 91 -10.37 -8.92 -5.39
N ALA A 92 -9.34 -9.71 -5.16
CA ALA A 92 -8.50 -10.22 -6.23
C ALA A 92 -9.16 -11.45 -6.93
N GLY A 93 -9.13 -11.47 -8.25
CA GLY A 93 -9.46 -12.66 -9.06
C GLY A 93 -10.93 -13.05 -9.16
N VAL A 94 -11.89 -12.25 -8.66
CA VAL A 94 -13.33 -12.55 -8.70
C VAL A 94 -14.09 -11.47 -9.47
N GLN A 95 -15.08 -11.88 -10.26
CA GLN A 95 -15.93 -10.95 -10.99
C GLN A 95 -16.92 -10.24 -10.04
N PRO A 96 -17.23 -8.94 -10.27
CA PRO A 96 -18.07 -8.16 -9.37
C PRO A 96 -19.48 -8.74 -9.22
N ASP A 97 -20.06 -9.27 -10.28
CA ASP A 97 -21.45 -9.76 -10.33
C ASP A 97 -21.68 -10.96 -9.39
N GLU A 98 -20.64 -11.75 -9.14
CA GLU A 98 -20.71 -12.88 -8.23
C GLU A 98 -20.87 -12.46 -6.77
N VAL A 99 -20.28 -11.33 -6.42
CA VAL A 99 -20.15 -10.85 -5.03
C VAL A 99 -21.16 -9.75 -4.72
N ALA A 100 -21.57 -8.97 -5.72
CA ALA A 100 -22.46 -7.83 -5.53
C ALA A 100 -23.75 -8.18 -4.78
N ASN A 101 -24.38 -9.30 -5.15
CA ASN A 101 -25.61 -9.77 -4.50
C ASN A 101 -25.42 -10.11 -3.02
N VAL A 102 -24.24 -10.61 -2.65
CA VAL A 102 -23.96 -11.01 -1.27
C VAL A 102 -23.63 -9.79 -0.39
N VAL A 103 -22.86 -8.83 -0.92
CA VAL A 103 -22.44 -7.66 -0.16
C VAL A 103 -23.49 -6.56 -0.14
N GLY A 104 -24.32 -6.44 -1.18
CA GLY A 104 -25.38 -5.43 -1.29
C GLY A 104 -26.66 -5.76 -0.52
N THR A 105 -26.79 -6.99 0.01
CA THR A 105 -27.98 -7.44 0.73
C THR A 105 -27.84 -7.14 2.23
N PRO A 106 -28.83 -6.47 2.89
CA PRO A 106 -28.78 -6.22 4.33
C PRO A 106 -28.71 -7.52 5.15
N GLY A 107 -29.46 -8.54 4.76
CA GLY A 107 -29.38 -9.87 5.36
C GLY A 107 -30.22 -10.02 6.62
N LYS A 108 -31.30 -9.26 6.76
CA LYS A 108 -32.23 -9.36 7.89
C LYS A 108 -33.12 -10.56 7.71
N PHE A 109 -32.85 -11.62 8.48
CA PHE A 109 -33.70 -12.81 8.55
C PHE A 109 -34.76 -12.70 9.61
N GLU A 110 -36.01 -13.03 9.29
CA GLU A 110 -37.17 -13.15 10.20
C GLU A 110 -38.01 -14.33 9.80
N ALA A 111 -38.41 -15.18 10.77
CA ALA A 111 -39.44 -16.20 10.58
C ALA A 111 -40.67 -15.84 11.39
N LYS A 112 -41.85 -15.84 10.74
CA LYS A 112 -43.11 -15.43 11.32
C LYS A 112 -44.15 -16.56 11.22
N ILE A 113 -44.98 -16.65 12.25
CA ILE A 113 -46.21 -17.48 12.22
C ILE A 113 -47.40 -16.53 12.37
N GLY A 114 -48.11 -16.30 11.26
CA GLY A 114 -49.07 -15.19 11.18
C GLY A 114 -48.36 -13.84 11.30
N ASN A 115 -48.77 -13.01 12.28
CA ASN A 115 -48.16 -11.69 12.50
C ASN A 115 -47.04 -11.66 13.58
N GLU A 116 -46.75 -12.82 14.19
CA GLU A 116 -45.76 -12.90 15.27
C GLU A 116 -44.41 -13.34 14.77
N THR A 117 -43.34 -12.61 15.13
CA THR A 117 -41.97 -13.01 14.83
C THR A 117 -41.52 -14.12 15.79
N ALA A 118 -41.36 -15.33 15.27
CA ALA A 118 -40.94 -16.50 16.03
C ALA A 118 -39.41 -16.61 16.13
N LEU A 119 -38.69 -16.30 15.03
CA LEU A 119 -37.22 -16.32 14.98
C LEU A 119 -36.68 -15.07 14.26
N SER A 120 -35.47 -14.71 14.61
CA SER A 120 -34.70 -13.63 13.99
C SER A 120 -33.27 -14.10 13.65
N GLY A 121 -32.57 -13.37 12.81
CA GLY A 121 -31.19 -13.71 12.44
C GLY A 121 -30.22 -13.73 13.64
N THR A 122 -30.54 -13.03 14.72
CA THR A 122 -29.73 -13.01 15.96
C THR A 122 -29.86 -14.30 16.79
N ASP A 123 -30.90 -15.10 16.52
CA ASP A 123 -31.13 -16.36 17.21
C ASP A 123 -30.35 -17.53 16.63
N ILE A 124 -29.72 -17.33 15.46
CA ILE A 124 -28.96 -18.34 14.75
C ILE A 124 -27.57 -18.51 15.38
N THR A 125 -27.24 -19.76 15.72
CA THR A 125 -25.92 -20.11 16.29
C THR A 125 -24.95 -20.69 15.27
N THR A 126 -25.46 -21.57 14.39
CA THR A 126 -24.64 -22.27 13.40
C THR A 126 -25.46 -22.46 12.14
N VAL A 127 -24.85 -22.24 10.98
CA VAL A 127 -25.43 -22.58 9.67
C VAL A 127 -24.67 -23.76 9.11
N GLU A 128 -25.41 -24.76 8.67
CA GLU A 128 -24.83 -25.97 8.08
C GLU A 128 -24.71 -25.82 6.56
N SER A 129 -23.97 -26.74 5.94
CA SER A 129 -23.78 -26.70 4.49
C SER A 129 -25.09 -26.93 3.77
N TYR A 130 -25.39 -26.07 2.81
CA TYR A 130 -26.59 -26.19 2.00
C TYR A 130 -26.60 -27.49 1.13
N GLN A 131 -27.77 -27.94 0.80
CA GLN A 131 -28.00 -29.06 -0.14
C GLN A 131 -28.94 -28.59 -1.23
N VAL A 132 -28.82 -29.19 -2.43
CA VAL A 132 -29.74 -28.91 -3.55
C VAL A 132 -30.25 -30.23 -4.08
N GLN A 133 -31.58 -30.41 -4.04
CA GLN A 133 -32.28 -31.58 -4.55
C GLN A 133 -33.24 -31.14 -5.66
N GLY A 134 -32.92 -31.51 -6.90
CA GLY A 134 -33.67 -31.05 -8.06
C GLY A 134 -33.54 -29.52 -8.23
N THR A 135 -34.66 -28.80 -8.11
CA THR A 135 -34.73 -27.33 -8.17
C THR A 135 -34.99 -26.69 -6.82
N THR A 136 -34.92 -27.44 -5.71
CA THR A 136 -35.13 -26.90 -4.38
C THR A 136 -33.79 -26.88 -3.62
N ALA A 137 -33.46 -25.73 -3.03
CA ALA A 137 -32.33 -25.57 -2.14
C ALA A 137 -32.77 -25.72 -0.69
N TYR A 138 -31.93 -26.37 0.11
CA TYR A 138 -32.13 -26.62 1.54
C TYR A 138 -30.95 -25.99 2.29
N VAL A 139 -31.23 -25.09 3.23
CA VAL A 139 -30.25 -24.44 4.06
C VAL A 139 -30.56 -24.71 5.53
N PRO A 140 -29.93 -25.77 6.12
CA PRO A 140 -30.15 -26.09 7.53
C PRO A 140 -29.35 -25.14 8.43
N PHE A 141 -29.94 -24.81 9.59
CA PHE A 141 -29.26 -24.01 10.62
C PHE A 141 -29.76 -24.34 12.02
N LYS A 142 -28.96 -24.00 13.03
CA LYS A 142 -29.32 -24.19 14.43
C LYS A 142 -29.57 -22.87 15.10
N VAL A 143 -30.56 -22.86 16.00
CA VAL A 143 -30.92 -21.70 16.82
C VAL A 143 -30.58 -21.94 18.28
N THR A 144 -30.56 -20.87 19.09
CA THR A 144 -30.37 -20.97 20.53
C THR A 144 -31.53 -21.74 21.17
N THR A 145 -31.29 -22.34 22.33
CA THR A 145 -32.33 -23.08 23.09
C THR A 145 -33.48 -22.15 23.48
N GLU A 146 -33.17 -20.91 23.85
CA GLU A 146 -34.15 -19.90 24.20
C GLU A 146 -35.04 -19.54 23.00
N ALA A 147 -34.44 -19.37 21.82
CA ALA A 147 -35.18 -19.10 20.58
C ALA A 147 -36.07 -20.29 20.18
N ALA A 148 -35.58 -21.53 20.33
CA ALA A 148 -36.34 -22.73 20.08
C ALA A 148 -37.57 -22.83 21.02
N GLN A 149 -37.44 -22.51 22.28
CA GLN A 149 -38.54 -22.45 23.26
C GLN A 149 -39.54 -21.36 22.89
N LYS A 150 -39.09 -20.16 22.56
CA LYS A 150 -39.93 -19.06 22.08
C LYS A 150 -40.70 -19.46 20.82
N PHE A 151 -40.05 -20.10 19.86
CA PHE A 151 -40.67 -20.60 18.64
C PHE A 151 -41.78 -21.60 18.98
N ALA A 152 -41.52 -22.59 19.82
CA ALA A 152 -42.51 -23.57 20.27
C ALA A 152 -43.69 -22.91 20.97
N GLN A 153 -43.48 -21.84 21.76
CA GLN A 153 -44.59 -21.07 22.41
C GLN A 153 -45.45 -20.35 21.37
N VAL A 154 -44.84 -19.70 20.37
CA VAL A 154 -45.57 -19.00 19.30
C VAL A 154 -46.26 -19.98 18.38
N ALA A 155 -45.69 -21.18 18.18
CA ALA A 155 -46.23 -22.25 17.35
C ALA A 155 -47.42 -22.99 17.99
N LYS A 156 -47.55 -22.92 19.31
CA LYS A 156 -48.54 -23.73 20.06
C LYS A 156 -49.98 -23.55 19.56
N GLY A 157 -50.60 -24.65 19.19
CA GLY A 157 -51.99 -24.65 18.71
C GLY A 157 -52.16 -24.18 17.25
N LYS A 158 -51.05 -23.95 16.51
CA LYS A 158 -51.09 -23.43 15.12
C LYS A 158 -50.69 -24.50 14.10
N ALA A 159 -50.93 -25.79 14.37
CA ALA A 159 -50.62 -26.88 13.44
C ALA A 159 -51.17 -26.62 12.02
N GLY A 160 -50.35 -26.87 11.01
CA GLY A 160 -50.72 -26.68 9.60
C GLY A 160 -50.69 -25.24 9.10
N GLN A 161 -50.39 -24.25 9.98
CA GLN A 161 -50.13 -22.88 9.50
C GLN A 161 -48.78 -22.76 8.82
N PRO A 162 -48.62 -21.80 7.87
CA PRO A 162 -47.34 -21.52 7.27
C PRO A 162 -46.40 -20.83 8.24
N VAL A 163 -45.12 -21.18 8.17
CA VAL A 163 -44.02 -20.46 8.79
C VAL A 163 -43.36 -19.63 7.71
N ASP A 164 -43.73 -18.36 7.64
CA ASP A 164 -43.23 -17.46 6.60
C ASP A 164 -41.83 -16.95 6.97
N MET A 165 -40.84 -17.35 6.18
CA MET A 165 -39.45 -16.95 6.35
C MET A 165 -39.10 -15.83 5.38
N TYR A 166 -38.67 -14.72 5.94
CA TYR A 166 -38.35 -13.52 5.19
C TYR A 166 -36.85 -13.22 5.25
N MET A 167 -36.31 -12.81 4.11
CA MET A 167 -34.97 -12.22 4.00
C MET A 167 -35.14 -10.80 3.47
N ASP A 168 -34.73 -9.80 4.25
CA ASP A 168 -34.91 -8.37 3.93
C ASP A 168 -36.36 -7.97 3.56
N GLY A 169 -37.33 -8.59 4.24
CA GLY A 169 -38.76 -8.36 3.99
C GLY A 169 -39.33 -9.08 2.78
N LYS A 170 -38.51 -9.84 2.02
CA LYS A 170 -38.96 -10.68 0.92
C LYS A 170 -39.18 -12.11 1.40
N LEU A 171 -40.34 -12.70 1.09
CA LEU A 171 -40.63 -14.08 1.41
C LEU A 171 -39.71 -15.01 0.62
N VAL A 172 -38.93 -15.85 1.30
CA VAL A 172 -38.00 -16.80 0.71
C VAL A 172 -38.44 -18.26 0.88
N SER A 173 -39.23 -18.54 1.94
CA SER A 173 -39.72 -19.88 2.24
C SER A 173 -40.99 -19.77 3.09
N SER A 174 -41.88 -20.74 2.92
CA SER A 174 -43.15 -20.81 3.68
C SER A 174 -43.54 -22.27 3.95
N PRO A 175 -42.71 -23.02 4.72
CA PRO A 175 -42.99 -24.39 5.08
C PRO A 175 -44.20 -24.45 6.05
N THR A 176 -44.93 -25.56 6.00
CA THR A 176 -46.03 -25.85 6.90
C THR A 176 -45.49 -26.26 8.29
N LEU A 177 -46.03 -25.69 9.36
CA LEU A 177 -45.69 -26.01 10.72
C LEU A 177 -46.07 -27.46 11.05
N SER A 178 -45.12 -28.26 11.54
CA SER A 178 -45.35 -29.65 11.94
C SER A 178 -46.21 -29.77 13.20
N GLU A 179 -46.86 -30.89 13.38
CA GLU A 179 -47.67 -31.19 14.57
C GLU A 179 -46.85 -31.16 15.84
N ASP A 180 -45.62 -31.68 15.82
CA ASP A 180 -44.72 -31.71 17.00
C ASP A 180 -44.38 -30.30 17.51
N LEU A 181 -44.03 -29.39 16.61
CA LEU A 181 -43.80 -27.99 16.96
C LEU A 181 -45.05 -27.29 17.47
N ALA A 182 -46.22 -27.60 16.87
CA ALA A 182 -47.51 -27.06 17.32
C ALA A 182 -47.96 -27.63 18.67
N ASN A 183 -47.48 -28.78 19.06
CA ASN A 183 -47.69 -29.38 20.39
C ASN A 183 -46.69 -28.86 21.43
N GLY A 184 -45.79 -27.93 21.07
CA GLY A 184 -44.85 -27.29 21.96
C GLY A 184 -43.51 -28.00 22.12
N VAL A 185 -43.19 -28.94 21.25
CA VAL A 185 -41.87 -29.57 21.21
C VAL A 185 -40.88 -28.58 20.59
N ALA A 186 -39.94 -28.11 21.40
CA ALA A 186 -38.91 -27.20 20.94
C ALA A 186 -37.83 -27.92 20.09
N SER A 187 -37.54 -27.42 18.91
CA SER A 187 -36.46 -27.92 18.04
C SER A 187 -35.42 -26.78 17.82
N THR A 188 -34.17 -27.11 18.05
CA THR A 188 -33.07 -26.19 17.72
C THR A 188 -32.64 -26.31 16.27
N GLU A 189 -33.10 -27.29 15.53
CA GLU A 189 -32.79 -27.50 14.11
C GLU A 189 -33.90 -26.93 13.25
N VAL A 190 -33.55 -26.07 12.33
CA VAL A 190 -34.44 -25.38 11.40
C VAL A 190 -33.84 -25.45 10.00
N GLU A 191 -34.72 -25.54 8.99
CA GLU A 191 -34.30 -25.59 7.59
C GLU A 191 -35.10 -24.59 6.76
N ILE A 192 -34.42 -23.86 5.88
CA ILE A 192 -35.03 -23.01 4.87
C ILE A 192 -35.07 -23.79 3.56
N GLN A 193 -36.27 -23.93 2.96
CA GLN A 193 -36.46 -24.55 1.66
C GLN A 193 -36.75 -23.47 0.63
N ILE A 194 -35.87 -23.33 -0.37
CA ILE A 194 -35.97 -22.29 -1.38
C ILE A 194 -36.24 -22.94 -2.75
N PRO A 195 -37.47 -22.88 -3.27
CA PRO A 195 -37.75 -23.34 -4.60
C PRO A 195 -37.21 -22.39 -5.66
N ALA A 196 -36.62 -22.92 -6.72
CA ALA A 196 -36.06 -22.16 -7.83
C ALA A 196 -36.54 -22.73 -9.17
N SER A 197 -36.38 -21.97 -10.25
CA SER A 197 -36.77 -22.38 -11.60
C SER A 197 -35.78 -23.37 -12.23
N THR A 198 -34.51 -23.29 -11.86
CA THR A 198 -33.43 -24.14 -12.34
C THR A 198 -32.53 -24.59 -11.20
N LYS A 199 -31.79 -25.69 -11.44
CA LYS A 199 -30.81 -26.19 -10.48
C LYS A 199 -29.68 -25.16 -10.19
N ASP A 200 -29.22 -24.44 -11.21
CA ASP A 200 -28.18 -23.43 -11.07
C ASP A 200 -28.66 -22.23 -10.26
N GLU A 201 -29.92 -21.84 -10.43
CA GLU A 201 -30.52 -20.79 -9.61
C GLU A 201 -30.70 -21.26 -8.17
N ALA A 202 -31.15 -22.50 -7.93
CA ALA A 202 -31.22 -23.08 -6.59
C ALA A 202 -29.85 -23.06 -5.88
N LEU A 203 -28.79 -23.41 -6.61
CA LEU A 203 -27.43 -23.45 -6.09
C LEU A 203 -26.92 -22.04 -5.72
N LYS A 204 -27.19 -21.04 -6.56
CA LYS A 204 -26.84 -19.64 -6.30
C LYS A 204 -27.60 -19.09 -5.08
N GLN A 205 -28.91 -19.36 -5.01
CA GLN A 205 -29.75 -18.92 -3.90
C GLN A 205 -29.36 -19.61 -2.59
N ALA A 206 -29.08 -20.93 -2.61
CA ALA A 206 -28.60 -21.66 -1.44
C ALA A 206 -27.30 -21.08 -0.89
N LYS A 207 -26.29 -20.91 -1.76
CA LYS A 207 -25.00 -20.34 -1.40
C LYS A 207 -25.15 -18.93 -0.83
N SER A 208 -25.91 -18.05 -1.47
CA SER A 208 -26.15 -16.69 -1.01
C SER A 208 -26.86 -16.66 0.34
N THR A 209 -27.91 -17.47 0.52
CA THR A 209 -28.66 -17.56 1.78
C THR A 209 -27.80 -18.08 2.93
N GLN A 210 -27.01 -19.14 2.69
CA GLN A 210 -26.07 -19.66 3.69
C GLN A 210 -25.10 -18.57 4.15
N ILE A 211 -24.46 -17.86 3.21
CA ILE A 211 -23.50 -16.81 3.49
C ILE A 211 -24.13 -15.68 4.33
N ILE A 212 -25.33 -15.23 3.95
CA ILE A 212 -26.05 -14.17 4.63
C ILE A 212 -26.42 -14.58 6.06
N LEU A 213 -26.96 -15.78 6.24
CA LEU A 213 -27.32 -16.30 7.56
C LEU A 213 -26.10 -16.47 8.46
N GLU A 214 -25.01 -17.02 7.93
CA GLU A 214 -23.78 -17.27 8.66
C GLU A 214 -23.05 -15.98 9.07
N SER A 215 -23.03 -14.97 8.18
CA SER A 215 -22.40 -13.69 8.45
C SER A 215 -23.22 -12.76 9.33
N GLY A 216 -24.54 -12.93 9.33
CA GLY A 216 -25.48 -12.06 10.03
C GLY A 216 -25.92 -10.84 9.22
N ALA A 217 -26.84 -10.08 9.80
CA ALA A 217 -27.40 -8.87 9.21
C ALA A 217 -26.45 -7.69 9.33
N LEU A 218 -26.46 -6.83 8.31
CA LEU A 218 -25.83 -5.51 8.39
C LEU A 218 -26.65 -4.62 9.32
N PRO A 219 -26.00 -3.82 10.20
CA PRO A 219 -26.69 -2.96 11.14
C PRO A 219 -27.43 -1.79 10.47
N VAL A 220 -27.06 -1.47 9.22
CA VAL A 220 -27.64 -0.38 8.42
C VAL A 220 -27.87 -0.86 6.98
N LYS A 221 -28.83 -0.23 6.31
CA LYS A 221 -29.05 -0.49 4.87
C LYS A 221 -27.86 -0.02 4.06
N VAL A 222 -27.53 -0.76 3.03
CA VAL A 222 -26.41 -0.47 2.14
C VAL A 222 -26.88 -0.43 0.69
N SER A 223 -26.18 0.32 -0.14
CA SER A 223 -26.36 0.36 -1.60
C SER A 223 -25.00 0.30 -2.27
N ILE A 224 -24.92 -0.39 -3.40
CA ILE A 224 -23.73 -0.39 -4.23
C ILE A 224 -23.78 0.85 -5.11
N VAL A 225 -22.77 1.73 -4.96
CA VAL A 225 -22.69 3.00 -5.70
C VAL A 225 -21.62 3.00 -6.78
N GLY A 226 -20.70 2.05 -6.73
CA GLY A 226 -19.66 1.90 -7.73
C GLY A 226 -19.15 0.46 -7.82
N VAL A 227 -18.92 0.01 -9.05
CA VAL A 227 -18.29 -1.27 -9.33
C VAL A 227 -17.23 -1.04 -10.40
N SER A 228 -16.01 -1.47 -10.12
CA SER A 228 -14.90 -1.46 -11.08
C SER A 228 -14.25 -2.82 -11.11
N SER A 229 -13.85 -3.28 -12.28
CA SER A 229 -13.15 -4.56 -12.42
C SER A 229 -12.04 -4.45 -13.45
N VAL A 230 -10.96 -5.15 -13.17
CA VAL A 230 -9.82 -5.34 -14.08
C VAL A 230 -9.62 -6.84 -14.24
N SER A 231 -9.56 -7.33 -15.48
CA SER A 231 -9.26 -8.74 -15.69
C SER A 231 -7.80 -9.05 -15.29
N ALA A 232 -7.53 -10.28 -14.84
CA ALA A 232 -6.18 -10.71 -14.48
C ALA A 232 -5.19 -10.61 -15.67
N GLU A 233 -5.70 -10.79 -16.90
CA GLU A 233 -4.92 -10.62 -18.11
C GLU A 233 -4.49 -9.17 -18.34
N LEU A 234 -5.41 -8.21 -18.18
CA LEU A 234 -5.10 -6.78 -18.23
C LEU A 234 -4.13 -6.37 -17.12
N GLY A 235 -4.30 -6.91 -15.90
CA GLY A 235 -3.38 -6.66 -14.80
C GLY A 235 -1.94 -7.09 -15.11
N SER A 236 -1.75 -8.27 -15.72
CA SER A 236 -0.42 -8.73 -16.15
C SER A 236 0.18 -7.85 -17.26
N GLN A 237 -0.63 -7.42 -18.24
CA GLN A 237 -0.21 -6.50 -19.29
C GLN A 237 0.21 -5.14 -18.71
N PHE A 238 -0.49 -4.65 -17.69
CA PHE A 238 -0.11 -3.41 -17.00
C PHE A 238 1.21 -3.53 -16.25
N LYS A 239 1.49 -4.68 -15.60
CA LYS A 239 2.81 -4.94 -14.98
C LYS A 239 3.94 -4.90 -16.00
N ASP A 240 3.78 -5.61 -17.10
CA ASP A 240 4.78 -5.66 -18.16
C ASP A 240 5.01 -4.28 -18.76
N SER A 241 3.92 -3.54 -19.00
CA SER A 241 4.00 -2.16 -19.51
C SER A 241 4.69 -1.23 -18.51
N ALA A 242 4.45 -1.36 -17.21
CA ALA A 242 5.09 -0.58 -16.16
C ALA A 242 6.59 -0.86 -16.08
N LEU A 243 7.01 -2.12 -16.20
CA LEU A 243 8.43 -2.51 -16.26
C LEU A 243 9.11 -1.91 -17.48
N VAL A 244 8.49 -2.01 -18.67
CA VAL A 244 8.99 -1.43 -19.91
C VAL A 244 9.10 0.09 -19.78
N ALA A 245 8.08 0.77 -19.25
CA ALA A 245 8.11 2.22 -19.02
C ALA A 245 9.25 2.63 -18.08
N GLY A 246 9.46 1.88 -16.99
CA GLY A 246 10.57 2.11 -16.06
C GLY A 246 11.95 1.95 -16.74
N LEU A 247 12.12 0.92 -17.56
CA LEU A 247 13.36 0.72 -18.33
C LEU A 247 13.59 1.84 -19.35
N ILE A 248 12.54 2.25 -20.08
CA ILE A 248 12.63 3.38 -21.02
C ILE A 248 13.01 4.65 -20.29
N ALA A 249 12.42 4.92 -19.12
CA ALA A 249 12.77 6.08 -18.30
C ALA A 249 14.25 6.09 -17.92
N LEU A 250 14.82 4.96 -17.48
CA LEU A 250 16.23 4.84 -17.14
C LEU A 250 17.13 5.06 -18.36
N ILE A 251 16.76 4.54 -19.53
CA ILE A 251 17.51 4.73 -20.78
C ILE A 251 17.50 6.23 -21.18
N VAL A 252 16.33 6.87 -21.13
CA VAL A 252 16.20 8.30 -21.46
C VAL A 252 17.03 9.15 -20.49
N ILE A 253 17.00 8.86 -19.19
CA ILE A 253 17.85 9.50 -18.19
C ILE A 253 19.34 9.34 -18.56
N ALA A 254 19.77 8.12 -18.88
CA ALA A 254 21.16 7.86 -19.28
C ALA A 254 21.58 8.69 -20.49
N ILE A 255 20.72 8.77 -21.51
CA ILE A 255 20.95 9.56 -22.73
C ILE A 255 21.07 11.05 -22.39
N ILE A 256 20.15 11.60 -21.59
CA ILE A 256 20.17 13.02 -21.17
C ILE A 256 21.49 13.32 -20.46
N ILE A 257 21.93 12.46 -19.53
CA ILE A 257 23.18 12.64 -18.77
C ILE A 257 24.40 12.59 -19.71
N ILE A 258 24.43 11.66 -20.66
CA ILE A 258 25.53 11.56 -21.65
C ILE A 258 25.60 12.83 -22.49
N ILE A 259 24.47 13.30 -23.01
CA ILE A 259 24.40 14.54 -23.82
C ILE A 259 24.85 15.74 -22.99
N ARG A 260 24.40 15.83 -21.72
CA ARG A 260 24.66 16.98 -20.83
C ARG A 260 26.12 17.07 -20.41
N TYR A 261 26.71 15.95 -20.01
CA TYR A 261 28.06 15.93 -19.41
C TYR A 261 29.15 15.43 -20.33
N ARG A 262 28.81 14.72 -21.41
CA ARG A 262 29.76 14.08 -22.35
C ARG A 262 30.76 13.14 -21.66
N THR A 263 30.46 12.71 -20.45
CA THR A 263 31.29 11.81 -19.63
C THR A 263 30.43 10.65 -19.12
N PRO A 264 30.58 9.45 -19.75
CA PRO A 264 29.75 8.29 -19.36
C PRO A 264 30.02 7.80 -17.94
N LYS A 265 31.12 8.20 -17.31
CA LYS A 265 31.45 7.86 -15.92
C LYS A 265 30.43 8.40 -14.90
N LEU A 266 29.68 9.47 -15.24
CA LEU A 266 28.66 10.06 -14.37
C LEU A 266 27.32 9.33 -14.46
N VAL A 267 27.07 8.59 -15.53
CA VAL A 267 25.81 7.85 -15.73
C VAL A 267 25.65 6.75 -14.68
N LEU A 268 26.72 5.99 -14.42
CA LEU A 268 26.66 4.85 -13.50
C LEU A 268 26.24 5.22 -12.06
N PRO A 269 26.83 6.25 -11.41
CA PRO A 269 26.39 6.69 -10.09
C PRO A 269 24.93 7.12 -10.04
N ILE A 270 24.47 7.84 -11.06
CA ILE A 270 23.11 8.37 -11.14
C ILE A 270 22.10 7.22 -11.28
N ILE A 271 22.32 6.30 -12.22
CA ILE A 271 21.45 5.13 -12.40
C ILE A 271 21.48 4.25 -11.14
N PHE A 272 22.66 4.00 -10.57
CA PHE A 272 22.78 3.19 -9.36
C PHE A 272 21.97 3.78 -8.20
N THR A 273 22.10 5.08 -7.94
CA THR A 273 21.35 5.73 -6.85
C THR A 273 19.85 5.78 -7.13
N SER A 274 19.41 5.92 -8.38
CA SER A 274 18.00 5.85 -8.77
C SER A 274 17.40 4.44 -8.55
N LEU A 275 18.16 3.38 -8.88
CA LEU A 275 17.75 2.00 -8.60
C LEU A 275 17.68 1.71 -7.10
N VAL A 276 18.64 2.22 -6.34
CA VAL A 276 18.60 2.11 -4.87
C VAL A 276 17.39 2.85 -4.30
N GLU A 277 17.07 4.03 -4.82
CA GLU A 277 15.90 4.79 -4.41
C GLU A 277 14.59 4.03 -4.68
N LEU A 278 14.46 3.45 -5.88
CA LEU A 278 13.35 2.55 -6.21
C LEU A 278 13.22 1.42 -5.19
N LEU A 279 14.34 0.73 -4.89
CA LEU A 279 14.35 -0.38 -3.92
C LEU A 279 13.92 0.07 -2.52
N LEU A 280 14.38 1.25 -2.07
CA LEU A 280 14.00 1.80 -0.76
C LEU A 280 12.52 2.19 -0.72
N ILE A 281 11.97 2.78 -1.79
CA ILE A 281 10.54 3.10 -1.89
C ILE A 281 9.70 1.83 -1.79
N LEU A 282 10.04 0.79 -2.54
CA LEU A 282 9.36 -0.50 -2.50
C LEU A 282 9.52 -1.19 -1.13
N GLY A 283 10.68 -1.06 -0.48
CA GLY A 283 10.91 -1.56 0.87
C GLY A 283 10.00 -0.89 1.90
N VAL A 284 9.88 0.43 1.86
CA VAL A 284 8.95 1.17 2.75
C VAL A 284 7.51 0.79 2.45
N ALA A 285 7.12 0.73 1.17
CA ALA A 285 5.77 0.32 0.77
C ALA A 285 5.42 -1.09 1.29
N SER A 286 6.38 -2.03 1.26
CA SER A 286 6.24 -3.38 1.81
C SER A 286 5.99 -3.38 3.31
N ILE A 287 6.74 -2.56 4.09
CA ILE A 287 6.58 -2.45 5.55
C ILE A 287 5.21 -1.91 5.93
N ILE A 288 4.77 -0.84 5.27
CA ILE A 288 3.47 -0.20 5.55
C ILE A 288 2.30 -0.92 4.88
N LYS A 289 2.58 -2.01 4.14
CA LYS A 289 1.60 -2.79 3.36
C LYS A 289 0.80 -1.91 2.40
N TRP A 290 1.49 -0.99 1.74
CA TRP A 290 0.88 -0.10 0.76
C TRP A 290 0.63 -0.83 -0.55
N ASN A 291 -0.59 -0.75 -1.09
CA ASN A 291 -0.91 -1.34 -2.37
C ASN A 291 -0.28 -0.52 -3.50
N ILE A 292 0.57 -1.16 -4.29
CA ILE A 292 1.17 -0.56 -5.49
C ILE A 292 0.18 -0.75 -6.64
N ASP A 293 -0.48 0.33 -7.02
CA ASP A 293 -1.33 0.46 -8.21
C ASP A 293 -0.60 1.23 -9.34
N LEU A 294 -1.26 1.42 -10.47
CA LEU A 294 -0.67 2.17 -11.59
C LEU A 294 -0.32 3.62 -11.21
N ALA A 295 -1.12 4.25 -10.37
CA ALA A 295 -0.86 5.61 -9.92
C ALA A 295 0.35 5.67 -8.96
N ALA A 296 0.50 4.68 -8.08
CA ALA A 296 1.68 4.55 -7.24
C ALA A 296 2.96 4.34 -8.07
N ILE A 297 2.89 3.53 -9.14
CA ILE A 297 4.02 3.36 -10.08
C ILE A 297 4.36 4.69 -10.76
N ALA A 298 3.36 5.43 -11.23
CA ALA A 298 3.57 6.76 -11.81
C ALA A 298 4.23 7.72 -10.81
N GLY A 299 3.82 7.69 -9.53
CA GLY A 299 4.43 8.45 -8.45
C GLY A 299 5.89 8.06 -8.17
N ILE A 300 6.21 6.76 -8.22
CA ILE A 300 7.58 6.27 -8.11
C ILE A 300 8.45 6.79 -9.27
N ILE A 301 7.96 6.69 -10.50
CA ILE A 301 8.68 7.19 -11.69
C ILE A 301 8.89 8.71 -11.60
N ALA A 302 7.88 9.46 -11.16
CA ALA A 302 7.98 10.90 -10.95
C ALA A 302 9.03 11.24 -9.87
N ALA A 303 9.05 10.51 -8.74
CA ALA A 303 10.04 10.70 -7.69
C ALA A 303 11.47 10.42 -8.18
N ILE A 304 11.67 9.36 -8.98
CA ILE A 304 12.97 9.07 -9.59
C ILE A 304 13.37 10.18 -10.55
N GLY A 305 12.44 10.69 -11.37
CA GLY A 305 12.69 11.79 -12.30
C GLY A 305 13.17 13.06 -11.58
N THR A 306 12.42 13.52 -10.57
CA THR A 306 12.84 14.66 -9.73
C THR A 306 14.14 14.38 -8.99
N GLY A 307 14.37 13.13 -8.64
CA GLY A 307 15.61 12.68 -8.04
C GLY A 307 16.84 12.85 -8.93
N VAL A 308 16.68 12.60 -10.19
CA VAL A 308 17.75 12.82 -11.18
C VAL A 308 18.04 14.30 -11.37
N ASP A 309 17.00 15.18 -11.35
CA ASP A 309 17.19 16.63 -11.40
C ASP A 309 18.04 17.11 -10.21
N ASP A 310 17.76 16.64 -9.01
CA ASP A 310 18.57 16.92 -7.83
C ASP A 310 20.02 16.45 -7.97
N GLN A 311 20.22 15.26 -8.53
CA GLN A 311 21.57 14.70 -8.78
C GLN A 311 22.32 15.52 -9.84
N ILE A 312 21.63 16.05 -10.85
CA ILE A 312 22.19 16.95 -11.84
C ILE A 312 22.64 18.26 -11.17
N ILE A 313 21.80 18.88 -10.31
CA ILE A 313 22.14 20.09 -9.55
C ILE A 313 23.38 19.86 -8.69
N ILE A 314 23.43 18.77 -7.94
CA ILE A 314 24.57 18.41 -7.10
C ILE A 314 25.83 18.24 -7.95
N THR A 315 25.74 17.53 -9.08
CA THR A 315 26.86 17.28 -9.98
C THR A 315 27.40 18.58 -10.60
N ASP A 316 26.51 19.46 -11.06
CA ASP A 316 26.86 20.76 -11.62
C ASP A 316 27.61 21.64 -10.61
N GLU A 317 27.13 21.71 -9.36
CA GLU A 317 27.79 22.51 -8.33
C GLU A 317 29.16 21.92 -7.93
N VAL A 318 29.29 20.60 -7.88
CA VAL A 318 30.59 19.95 -7.64
C VAL A 318 31.57 20.25 -8.79
N LEU A 319 31.14 20.14 -10.04
CA LEU A 319 31.97 20.46 -11.21
C LEU A 319 32.35 21.94 -11.27
N ARG A 320 31.46 22.85 -10.88
CA ARG A 320 31.77 24.28 -10.76
C ARG A 320 32.80 24.55 -9.67
N GLY A 321 32.70 23.86 -8.52
CA GLY A 321 33.68 23.95 -7.45
C GLY A 321 35.06 23.43 -7.86
N GLU A 322 35.12 22.44 -8.75
CA GLU A 322 36.37 21.88 -9.25
C GLU A 322 37.11 22.78 -10.23
N LYS A 323 36.38 23.56 -11.03
CA LYS A 323 36.98 24.52 -12.00
C LYS A 323 37.61 25.73 -11.33
N LEU A 324 37.38 25.96 -10.05
CA LEU A 324 38.05 27.01 -9.29
C LEU A 324 39.55 26.64 -9.10
N ASN A 325 40.42 27.36 -9.77
CA ASN A 325 41.88 27.13 -9.85
C ASN A 325 42.60 27.52 -8.55
N GLU A 326 42.18 26.97 -7.39
CA GLU A 326 42.73 27.27 -6.09
C GLU A 326 43.62 26.16 -5.52
N LYS A 327 44.58 26.54 -4.64
CA LYS A 327 45.45 25.58 -3.91
C LYS A 327 44.60 24.51 -3.21
N SER A 328 45.05 23.28 -3.23
CA SER A 328 44.34 22.04 -2.86
C SER A 328 43.44 22.13 -1.59
N ARG A 329 43.86 22.88 -0.56
CA ARG A 329 43.09 23.03 0.71
C ARG A 329 41.89 23.96 0.54
N ARG A 330 42.01 25.04 -0.25
CA ARG A 330 40.90 25.96 -0.56
C ARG A 330 39.89 25.33 -1.54
N LYS A 331 40.36 24.51 -2.47
CA LYS A 331 39.51 23.75 -3.40
C LYS A 331 38.55 22.85 -2.66
N ARG A 332 38.98 22.09 -1.63
CA ARG A 332 38.13 21.21 -0.84
C ARG A 332 37.06 21.99 -0.05
N THR A 333 37.39 23.15 0.49
CA THR A 333 36.41 24.02 1.16
C THR A 333 35.40 24.61 0.19
N ALA A 334 35.83 25.02 -1.00
CA ALA A 334 34.95 25.54 -2.07
C ALA A 334 33.94 24.48 -2.54
N ILE A 335 34.38 23.25 -2.79
CA ILE A 335 33.51 22.15 -3.16
C ILE A 335 32.48 21.88 -2.06
N LYS A 336 32.89 21.87 -0.77
CA LYS A 336 31.98 21.67 0.35
C LYS A 336 30.91 22.75 0.44
N MET A 337 31.27 24.04 0.27
CA MET A 337 30.30 25.13 0.23
C MET A 337 29.34 25.01 -0.96
N LYS A 338 29.83 24.59 -2.12
CA LYS A 338 29.01 24.38 -3.30
C LYS A 338 28.01 23.23 -3.11
N ILE A 339 28.45 22.14 -2.51
CA ILE A 339 27.53 21.04 -2.13
C ILE A 339 26.46 21.53 -1.14
N GLN A 340 26.81 22.35 -0.14
CA GLN A 340 25.82 22.91 0.78
C GLN A 340 24.81 23.81 0.06
N HIS A 341 25.25 24.60 -0.91
CA HIS A 341 24.37 25.42 -1.73
C HIS A 341 23.42 24.56 -2.59
N ALA A 342 23.95 23.51 -3.23
CA ALA A 342 23.13 22.54 -3.96
C ALA A 342 22.06 21.91 -3.06
N PHE A 343 22.42 21.50 -1.84
CA PHE A 343 21.45 20.95 -0.89
C PHE A 343 20.37 21.94 -0.51
N PHE A 344 20.66 23.22 -0.37
CA PHE A 344 19.65 24.23 -0.10
C PHE A 344 18.61 24.30 -1.24
N ILE A 345 19.06 24.25 -2.49
CA ILE A 345 18.17 24.24 -3.66
C ILE A 345 17.31 22.96 -3.68
N VAL A 346 17.94 21.81 -3.46
CA VAL A 346 17.27 20.50 -3.40
C VAL A 346 16.22 20.46 -2.30
N PHE A 347 16.53 20.99 -1.09
CA PHE A 347 15.55 21.06 0.00
C PHE A 347 14.37 21.98 -0.33
N ALA A 348 14.63 23.13 -0.95
CA ALA A 348 13.58 24.04 -1.35
C ALA A 348 12.65 23.41 -2.41
N SER A 349 13.22 22.78 -3.43
CA SER A 349 12.48 22.04 -4.47
C SER A 349 11.66 20.90 -3.88
N ALA A 350 12.27 20.06 -3.05
CA ALA A 350 11.60 18.96 -2.38
C ALA A 350 10.45 19.44 -1.48
N GLY A 351 10.67 20.54 -0.74
CA GLY A 351 9.64 21.14 0.11
C GLY A 351 8.42 21.60 -0.68
N THR A 352 8.62 22.24 -1.84
CA THR A 352 7.51 22.66 -2.71
C THR A 352 6.76 21.48 -3.32
N LEU A 353 7.48 20.43 -3.73
CA LEU A 353 6.86 19.22 -4.27
C LEU A 353 6.03 18.49 -3.20
N VAL A 354 6.58 18.31 -1.99
CA VAL A 354 5.83 17.71 -0.88
C VAL A 354 4.59 18.55 -0.55
N ALA A 355 4.73 19.89 -0.47
CA ALA A 355 3.59 20.79 -0.21
C ALA A 355 2.50 20.67 -1.28
N ALA A 356 2.87 20.48 -2.55
CA ALA A 356 1.91 20.25 -3.64
C ALA A 356 1.25 18.88 -3.57
N MET A 357 1.94 17.85 -3.04
CA MET A 357 1.40 16.48 -2.92
C MET A 357 0.50 16.29 -1.68
N LEU A 358 0.69 17.08 -0.61
CA LEU A 358 -0.10 16.95 0.62
C LEU A 358 -1.62 17.08 0.41
N PRO A 359 -2.15 18.06 -0.36
CA PRO A 359 -3.59 18.13 -0.64
C PRO A 359 -4.11 16.90 -1.37
N LEU A 360 -3.35 16.36 -2.33
CA LEU A 360 -3.72 15.15 -3.07
C LEU A 360 -3.75 13.91 -2.16
N ALA A 361 -2.76 13.77 -1.28
CA ALA A 361 -2.74 12.73 -0.28
C ALA A 361 -3.94 12.86 0.68
N TYR A 362 -4.22 14.07 1.17
CA TYR A 362 -5.36 14.33 2.07
C TYR A 362 -6.71 13.98 1.43
N ILE A 363 -6.95 14.41 0.18
CA ILE A 363 -8.18 14.10 -0.56
C ILE A 363 -8.30 12.58 -0.75
N GLY A 364 -7.21 11.91 -1.11
CA GLY A 364 -7.19 10.46 -1.28
C GLY A 364 -7.52 9.69 0.00
N PHE A 365 -7.04 10.17 1.17
CA PHE A 365 -7.37 9.58 2.46
C PHE A 365 -8.79 9.91 2.95
N SER A 366 -9.31 11.10 2.64
CA SER A 366 -10.60 11.58 3.17
C SER A 366 -11.82 11.12 2.39
N ARG A 367 -11.68 10.81 1.09
CA ARG A 367 -12.81 10.49 0.21
C ARG A 367 -12.82 9.06 -0.34
N GLY A 368 -11.86 8.22 0.05
CA GLY A 368 -11.78 6.83 -0.43
C GLY A 368 -11.55 6.72 -1.94
N THR A 369 -11.83 5.57 -2.51
CA THR A 369 -11.36 5.15 -3.84
C THR A 369 -12.27 5.54 -5.01
N THR A 370 -13.22 6.45 -4.87
CA THR A 370 -14.02 6.95 -6.01
C THR A 370 -13.15 7.79 -6.94
N GLY A 371 -12.35 7.15 -7.79
CA GLY A 371 -11.51 7.80 -8.81
C GLY A 371 -10.40 8.70 -8.26
N ILE A 372 -10.56 9.21 -7.04
CA ILE A 372 -9.65 10.11 -6.35
C ILE A 372 -8.65 9.33 -5.49
N GLY A 373 -8.98 8.08 -5.12
CA GLY A 373 -8.06 7.18 -4.40
C GLY A 373 -6.81 6.83 -5.20
N MET A 374 -6.90 6.82 -6.52
CA MET A 374 -5.74 6.70 -7.41
C MET A 374 -4.73 7.84 -7.19
N LEU A 375 -5.21 9.07 -6.92
CA LEU A 375 -4.34 10.21 -6.64
C LEU A 375 -3.56 10.06 -5.33
N SER A 376 -4.11 9.35 -4.34
CA SER A 376 -3.38 9.08 -3.09
C SER A 376 -2.19 8.17 -3.28
N GLY A 377 -2.32 7.14 -4.13
CA GLY A 377 -1.20 6.26 -4.50
C GLY A 377 -0.04 7.04 -5.10
N PHE A 378 -0.33 7.88 -6.09
CA PHE A 378 0.64 8.79 -6.71
C PHE A 378 1.30 9.73 -5.68
N ALA A 379 0.49 10.43 -4.87
CA ALA A 379 0.99 11.42 -3.92
C ALA A 379 1.86 10.78 -2.82
N VAL A 380 1.40 9.67 -2.23
CA VAL A 380 2.11 8.99 -1.13
C VAL A 380 3.45 8.44 -1.61
N THR A 381 3.48 7.74 -2.74
CA THR A 381 4.73 7.18 -3.27
C THR A 381 5.71 8.27 -3.71
N THR A 382 5.22 9.38 -4.27
CA THR A 382 6.04 10.55 -4.59
C THR A 382 6.64 11.15 -3.32
N ILE A 383 5.84 11.39 -2.26
CA ILE A 383 6.33 11.93 -0.99
C ILE A 383 7.38 11.00 -0.37
N ILE A 384 7.13 9.70 -0.31
CA ILE A 384 8.09 8.71 0.20
C ILE A 384 9.40 8.79 -0.59
N GLY A 385 9.33 8.81 -1.93
CA GLY A 385 10.50 8.90 -2.79
C GLY A 385 11.31 10.18 -2.57
N VAL A 386 10.65 11.34 -2.49
CA VAL A 386 11.30 12.62 -2.22
C VAL A 386 11.98 12.63 -0.85
N VAL A 387 11.32 12.13 0.19
CA VAL A 387 11.89 12.04 1.55
C VAL A 387 13.12 11.13 1.56
N ILE A 388 13.02 9.93 1.00
CA ILE A 388 14.16 9.00 0.86
C ILE A 388 15.27 9.66 0.06
N GLY A 389 14.91 10.31 -1.04
CA GLY A 389 15.83 11.04 -1.90
C GLY A 389 16.67 12.05 -1.12
N VAL A 390 16.02 13.03 -0.54
CA VAL A 390 16.65 14.18 0.12
C VAL A 390 17.49 13.76 1.32
N PHE A 391 16.98 12.85 2.16
CA PHE A 391 17.65 12.53 3.43
C PHE A 391 18.64 11.36 3.32
N ILE A 392 18.48 10.45 2.33
CA ILE A 392 19.29 9.24 2.25
C ILE A 392 20.13 9.21 0.96
N THR A 393 19.50 9.21 -0.23
CA THR A 393 20.23 8.93 -1.47
C THR A 393 21.06 10.12 -1.93
N ARG A 394 20.58 11.39 -1.86
CA ARG A 394 21.33 12.58 -2.30
C ARG A 394 22.58 12.84 -1.46
N PRO A 395 22.56 12.73 -0.11
CA PRO A 395 23.78 12.88 0.69
C PRO A 395 24.87 11.85 0.36
N VAL A 396 24.48 10.61 0.02
CA VAL A 396 25.43 9.57 -0.39
C VAL A 396 25.92 9.83 -1.82
N PHE A 397 25.03 10.21 -2.73
CA PHE A 397 25.38 10.57 -4.10
C PHE A 397 26.40 11.73 -4.14
N ALA A 398 26.19 12.79 -3.37
CA ALA A 398 27.13 13.92 -3.30
C ALA A 398 28.55 13.46 -2.88
N LYS A 399 28.64 12.57 -1.90
CA LYS A 399 29.90 11.95 -1.47
C LYS A 399 30.52 11.09 -2.57
N PHE A 400 29.71 10.34 -3.29
CA PHE A 400 30.16 9.49 -4.39
C PHE A 400 30.76 10.34 -5.51
N ILE A 401 30.07 11.42 -5.92
CA ILE A 401 30.55 12.34 -6.97
C ILE A 401 31.79 13.08 -6.52
N GLU A 402 31.84 13.62 -5.29
CA GLU A 402 33.06 14.23 -4.72
C GLU A 402 34.24 13.28 -4.83
N LYS A 403 34.05 11.99 -4.55
CA LYS A 403 35.11 10.99 -4.58
C LYS A 403 35.52 10.63 -6.00
N LEU A 404 34.54 10.49 -6.91
CA LEU A 404 34.79 10.13 -8.32
C LEU A 404 35.64 11.22 -8.99
N LEU A 405 35.34 12.50 -8.75
CA LEU A 405 36.04 13.62 -9.36
C LEU A 405 37.41 13.89 -8.69
N HIS A 406 37.53 13.67 -7.37
CA HIS A 406 38.82 13.84 -6.68
C HIS A 406 39.91 12.83 -7.07
N LYS A 407 39.58 11.73 -7.73
CA LYS A 407 40.54 10.73 -8.16
C LYS A 407 41.43 11.20 -9.33
N GLU A 408 41.07 12.30 -9.98
CA GLU A 408 41.81 12.85 -11.11
C GLU A 408 42.88 13.90 -10.70
N VAL A 409 42.96 14.28 -9.41
CA VAL A 409 43.99 15.22 -8.92
C VAL A 409 45.06 14.41 -8.16
N PRO A 410 46.33 14.36 -8.66
CA PRO A 410 47.42 13.73 -7.90
C PRO A 410 47.59 14.43 -6.53
N GLN A 411 47.63 13.68 -5.44
CA GLN A 411 47.97 14.20 -4.15
C GLN A 411 49.39 14.82 -4.22
N PRO A 412 49.59 16.07 -3.79
CA PRO A 412 50.96 16.57 -3.67
C PRO A 412 51.71 15.70 -2.65
N ALA A 413 52.90 15.24 -3.04
CA ALA A 413 53.74 14.42 -2.19
C ALA A 413 53.86 15.07 -0.77
N PRO A 414 53.90 14.28 0.30
CA PRO A 414 54.01 14.81 1.64
C PRO A 414 55.25 15.66 1.74
N VAL A 415 55.10 16.93 2.04
CA VAL A 415 56.20 17.84 2.30
C VAL A 415 56.95 17.27 3.48
N LYS A 416 58.16 16.71 3.19
CA LYS A 416 59.10 16.31 4.25
C LYS A 416 59.37 17.54 5.09
N GLU A 417 58.91 17.53 6.31
CA GLU A 417 59.22 18.53 7.34
C GLU A 417 60.77 18.57 7.45
N LYS A 418 61.36 19.67 7.00
CA LYS A 418 62.79 19.92 7.24
C LYS A 418 62.98 20.04 8.75
N THR A 419 63.60 19.05 9.32
CA THR A 419 64.11 19.06 10.69
C THR A 419 64.92 20.35 10.92
N PRO A 420 64.67 21.12 11.98
CA PRO A 420 65.45 22.34 12.24
C PRO A 420 66.90 21.95 12.59
N GLY A 421 67.82 22.31 11.69
CA GLY A 421 69.24 22.07 11.85
C GLY A 421 69.77 22.76 13.14
N LYS A 422 70.47 21.96 13.93
CA LYS A 422 71.24 22.38 15.09
C LYS A 422 72.11 23.57 14.75
N LYS A 423 71.83 24.74 15.35
CA LYS A 423 72.75 25.88 15.35
C LYS A 423 74.02 25.50 16.12
N GLY A 424 75.13 25.24 15.39
CA GLY A 424 76.46 25.12 15.94
C GLY A 424 76.94 26.46 16.49
N LYS A 425 77.27 26.50 17.80
CA LYS A 425 78.07 27.53 18.42
C LYS A 425 79.44 27.59 17.81
N LYS A 426 79.85 28.70 17.17
CA LYS A 426 81.25 29.05 16.96
C LYS A 426 81.57 30.46 17.45
N GLY A 427 82.62 30.47 18.22
CA GLY A 427 83.18 31.37 19.12
C GLY A 427 83.57 32.79 18.58
N LYS A 428 83.54 33.70 19.55
CA LYS A 428 84.18 35.03 19.56
C LYS A 428 85.66 34.91 19.27
N LYS A 429 86.15 35.68 18.28
CA LYS A 429 87.53 36.31 18.41
C LYS A 429 87.47 37.66 17.75
N GLY A 430 87.88 38.64 18.56
CA GLY A 430 87.94 40.04 18.24
C GLY A 430 89.15 40.40 17.36
N LYS A 431 89.09 41.59 16.80
CA LYS A 431 90.21 42.56 16.57
C LYS A 431 89.58 43.85 16.07
N LYS A 432 89.66 44.77 16.86
CA LYS A 432 90.41 46.05 16.97
C LYS A 432 90.86 46.71 15.63
N SER A 433 90.55 47.99 15.63
CA SER A 433 91.29 49.13 15.05
C SER A 433 90.96 49.39 13.54
N ARG A 434 90.77 50.58 13.01
CA ARG A 434 91.22 51.95 13.25
C ARG A 434 90.72 52.81 12.07
N LYS A 435 90.26 53.99 12.43
CA LYS A 435 90.43 55.26 11.71
C LYS A 435 90.29 55.30 10.15
N ARG A 436 89.44 56.07 9.64
CA ARG A 436 89.39 57.53 9.38
C ARG A 436 88.01 57.92 8.90
#